data_103e0c6a81d016bfac510565e9308513
#
_entry.id   103e0c6a81d016bfac510565e9308513
#
_cell.length_a   1.000
_cell.length_b   1.000
_cell.length_c   1.000
_cell.angle_alpha   90.00
_cell.angle_beta   90.00
_cell.angle_gamma   90.00
#
_symmetry.space_group_name_H-M   'P 1'
#
loop_
_entity.id
_entity.type
_entity.pdbx_description
1 polymer ?
#
loop_
_entity_poly.entity_id
_entity_poly.type
_entity_poly.pdbx_seq_one_letter_code
_entity_poly.pdbx_strand_id
1 'polypeptide(L)'
;LEEPASTTYRGYTVYKHAFGSQGPVLLQTLNILENFDLHAMGYASADYLHTVVEAMKLAYADRDTYYADPAFVQVPGEGLLSKDYARERAALIDPKKASTTYIAGDPLKYDSRVKEWTFWRANVTEPPPSRQPPEARDDSSGVVKDTTHMAVIDKDGNIFDVTPSGGWVPGAVILGDTGIGMSVRGEQFWLDKTRA
;
A
#
# COMPACT_ATOMS: atom_id res chain seq x y z
N LEU A 1 3.19 17.87 11.80
CA LEU A 1 3.36 16.44 12.09
C LEU A 1 2.00 15.78 11.93
N GLU A 2 1.95 14.67 11.24
CA GLU A 2 0.77 13.84 11.06
C GLU A 2 0.86 12.63 11.99
N GLU A 3 -0.26 12.29 12.63
CA GLU A 3 -0.32 11.09 13.45
C GLU A 3 -0.23 9.84 12.59
N PRO A 4 0.60 8.86 12.95
CA PRO A 4 0.73 7.64 12.18
C PRO A 4 -0.55 6.79 12.29
N ALA A 5 -0.89 6.11 11.20
CA ALA A 5 -1.86 5.02 11.27
C ALA A 5 -1.24 3.82 11.99
N SER A 6 -2.04 3.09 12.75
CA SER A 6 -1.55 1.91 13.47
C SER A 6 -2.58 0.80 13.54
N THR A 7 -2.11 -0.41 13.75
CA THR A 7 -2.91 -1.56 14.13
C THR A 7 -2.12 -2.49 15.04
N THR A 8 -2.82 -3.36 15.75
CA THR A 8 -2.17 -4.46 16.46
C THR A 8 -2.08 -5.69 15.56
N TYR A 9 -1.00 -6.44 15.66
CA TYR A 9 -0.83 -7.71 14.97
C TYR A 9 -0.10 -8.70 15.87
N ARG A 10 -0.75 -9.76 16.30
CA ARG A 10 -0.16 -10.81 17.14
C ARG A 10 0.59 -10.28 18.37
N GLY A 11 0.02 -9.26 19.04
CA GLY A 11 0.58 -8.65 20.24
C GLY A 11 1.56 -7.49 20.00
N TYR A 12 1.90 -7.19 18.76
CA TYR A 12 2.71 -6.03 18.39
C TYR A 12 1.85 -4.90 17.86
N THR A 13 2.21 -3.66 18.18
CA THR A 13 1.63 -2.49 17.52
C THR A 13 2.51 -2.11 16.33
N VAL A 14 1.90 -2.03 15.16
CA VAL A 14 2.56 -1.68 13.90
C VAL A 14 2.10 -0.30 13.46
N TYR A 15 3.05 0.57 13.16
CA TYR A 15 2.82 1.95 12.74
C TYR A 15 3.24 2.14 11.28
N LYS A 16 2.47 2.93 10.55
CA LYS A 16 2.79 3.37 9.18
C LYS A 16 2.33 4.81 8.99
N HIS A 17 2.83 5.48 7.94
CA HIS A 17 2.26 6.74 7.50
C HIS A 17 0.77 6.59 7.26
N ALA A 18 0.00 7.66 7.50
CA ALA A 18 -1.44 7.66 7.34
C ALA A 18 -1.89 7.59 5.87
N PHE A 19 -3.19 7.75 5.61
CA PHE A 19 -3.83 7.48 4.32
C PHE A 19 -3.46 8.43 3.18
N GLY A 20 -2.73 9.52 3.46
CA GLY A 20 -2.05 10.32 2.43
C GLY A 20 -0.89 9.57 1.76
N SER A 21 -0.56 8.39 2.25
CA SER A 21 0.44 7.49 1.68
C SER A 21 -0.12 6.07 1.51
N GLN A 22 0.70 5.16 0.99
CA GLN A 22 0.33 3.75 0.84
C GLN A 22 0.61 2.90 2.10
N GLY A 23 1.09 3.52 3.18
CA GLY A 23 1.45 2.83 4.42
C GLY A 23 0.35 1.91 4.98
N PRO A 24 -0.90 2.36 5.07
CA PRO A 24 -1.97 1.57 5.68
C PRO A 24 -2.34 0.28 4.95
N VAL A 25 -1.95 0.09 3.68
CA VAL A 25 -2.12 -1.20 2.97
C VAL A 25 -1.46 -2.34 3.72
N LEU A 26 -0.26 -2.11 4.30
CA LEU A 26 0.38 -3.12 5.12
C LEU A 26 -0.46 -3.44 6.36
N LEU A 27 -1.00 -2.41 7.03
CA LEU A 27 -1.82 -2.58 8.23
C LEU A 27 -3.10 -3.38 7.92
N GLN A 28 -3.78 -3.07 6.80
CA GLN A 28 -4.93 -3.84 6.33
C GLN A 28 -4.55 -5.30 6.02
N THR A 29 -3.45 -5.51 5.30
CA THR A 29 -2.96 -6.85 4.99
C THR A 29 -2.71 -7.66 6.26
N LEU A 30 -2.05 -7.07 7.27
CA LEU A 30 -1.80 -7.72 8.55
C LEU A 30 -3.11 -8.05 9.28
N ASN A 31 -4.09 -7.14 9.27
CA ASN A 31 -5.39 -7.39 9.89
C ASN A 31 -6.12 -8.56 9.22
N ILE A 32 -6.06 -8.68 7.90
CA ILE A 32 -6.64 -9.82 7.17
C ILE A 32 -5.89 -11.10 7.54
N LEU A 33 -4.55 -11.08 7.51
CA LEU A 33 -3.71 -12.24 7.82
C LEU A 33 -3.83 -12.73 9.26
N GLU A 34 -4.24 -11.89 10.19
CA GLU A 34 -4.44 -12.28 11.59
C GLU A 34 -5.53 -13.34 11.77
N ASN A 35 -6.42 -13.49 10.77
CA ASN A 35 -7.48 -14.51 10.77
C ASN A 35 -7.01 -15.91 10.34
N PHE A 36 -5.72 -16.08 10.00
CA PHE A 36 -5.16 -17.34 9.52
C PHE A 36 -4.02 -17.81 10.41
N ASP A 37 -3.90 -19.12 10.59
CA ASP A 37 -2.73 -19.72 11.24
C ASP A 37 -1.59 -19.91 10.23
N LEU A 38 -0.87 -18.80 9.95
CA LEU A 38 0.25 -18.81 9.03
C LEU A 38 1.41 -19.70 9.51
N HIS A 39 1.52 -19.94 10.83
CA HIS A 39 2.55 -20.81 11.37
C HIS A 39 2.27 -22.27 11.01
N ALA A 40 1.03 -22.73 11.13
CA ALA A 40 0.63 -24.08 10.76
C ALA A 40 0.76 -24.34 9.26
N MET A 41 0.64 -23.30 8.41
CA MET A 41 0.85 -23.44 6.96
C MET A 41 2.32 -23.74 6.60
N GLY A 42 3.26 -23.37 7.47
CA GLY A 42 4.70 -23.45 7.21
C GLY A 42 5.23 -22.28 6.39
N TYR A 43 6.34 -21.72 6.82
CA TYR A 43 6.96 -20.56 6.16
C TYR A 43 7.27 -20.86 4.69
N ALA A 44 6.88 -19.93 3.81
CA ALA A 44 7.08 -19.99 2.37
C ALA A 44 6.46 -21.22 1.67
N SER A 45 5.56 -21.96 2.32
CA SER A 45 4.78 -22.99 1.65
C SER A 45 3.83 -22.41 0.60
N ALA A 46 3.26 -23.23 -0.27
CA ALA A 46 2.27 -22.81 -1.25
C ALA A 46 1.04 -22.19 -0.58
N ASP A 47 0.55 -22.79 0.51
CA ASP A 47 -0.60 -22.30 1.26
C ASP A 47 -0.31 -20.96 1.94
N TYR A 48 0.91 -20.81 2.51
CA TYR A 48 1.37 -19.55 3.09
C TYR A 48 1.41 -18.44 2.05
N LEU A 49 2.10 -18.68 0.93
CA LEU A 49 2.25 -17.69 -0.15
C LEU A 49 0.91 -17.34 -0.77
N HIS A 50 0.06 -18.33 -1.02
CA HIS A 50 -1.30 -18.11 -1.52
C HIS A 50 -2.09 -17.18 -0.59
N THR A 51 -2.13 -17.48 0.70
CA THR A 51 -2.90 -16.70 1.69
C THR A 51 -2.37 -15.27 1.78
N VAL A 52 -1.05 -15.08 1.80
CA VAL A 52 -0.43 -13.74 1.84
C VAL A 52 -0.80 -12.94 0.58
N VAL A 53 -0.67 -13.54 -0.60
CA VAL A 53 -0.98 -12.86 -1.87
C VAL A 53 -2.47 -12.50 -1.96
N GLU A 54 -3.36 -13.41 -1.58
CA GLU A 54 -4.80 -13.11 -1.59
C GLU A 54 -5.17 -11.99 -0.60
N ALA A 55 -4.59 -11.98 0.61
CA ALA A 55 -4.78 -10.89 1.56
C ALA A 55 -4.29 -9.54 1.01
N MET A 56 -3.13 -9.54 0.37
CA MET A 56 -2.61 -8.35 -0.30
C MET A 56 -3.53 -7.86 -1.41
N LYS A 57 -4.05 -8.74 -2.26
CA LYS A 57 -4.98 -8.38 -3.34
C LYS A 57 -6.21 -7.65 -2.80
N LEU A 58 -6.79 -8.13 -1.70
CA LEU A 58 -7.93 -7.51 -1.07
C LEU A 58 -7.58 -6.12 -0.50
N ALA A 59 -6.46 -5.99 0.20
CA ALA A 59 -6.01 -4.70 0.74
C ALA A 59 -5.67 -3.68 -0.37
N TYR A 60 -5.08 -4.13 -1.46
CA TYR A 60 -4.78 -3.27 -2.60
C TYR A 60 -6.04 -2.85 -3.37
N ALA A 61 -7.06 -3.70 -3.47
CA ALA A 61 -8.34 -3.31 -4.06
C ALA A 61 -9.01 -2.19 -3.25
N ASP A 62 -8.97 -2.29 -1.92
CA ASP A 62 -9.46 -1.25 -1.03
C ASP A 62 -8.64 0.05 -1.18
N ARG A 63 -7.30 -0.07 -1.25
CA ARG A 63 -6.42 1.07 -1.49
C ARG A 63 -6.82 1.83 -2.76
N ASP A 64 -6.97 1.12 -3.86
CA ASP A 64 -7.27 1.74 -5.16
C ASP A 64 -8.62 2.46 -5.18
N THR A 65 -9.52 2.09 -4.25
CA THR A 65 -10.85 2.69 -4.15
C THR A 65 -10.90 3.83 -3.13
N TYR A 66 -10.25 3.68 -1.98
CA TYR A 66 -10.50 4.54 -0.82
C TYR A 66 -9.32 5.42 -0.41
N TYR A 67 -8.07 5.11 -0.82
CA TYR A 67 -6.95 5.94 -0.39
C TYR A 67 -6.88 7.21 -1.22
N ALA A 68 -6.77 8.32 -0.52
CA ALA A 68 -6.66 9.65 -1.09
C ALA A 68 -5.96 10.57 -0.09
N ASP A 69 -5.63 11.77 -0.52
CA ASP A 69 -5.09 12.79 0.38
C ASP A 69 -6.19 13.27 1.36
N PRO A 70 -6.01 13.05 2.68
CA PRO A 70 -6.99 13.42 3.69
C PRO A 70 -7.27 14.92 3.78
N ALA A 71 -6.42 15.76 3.18
CA ALA A 71 -6.66 17.20 3.07
C ALA A 71 -7.84 17.53 2.13
N PHE A 72 -8.17 16.62 1.21
CA PHE A 72 -9.21 16.83 0.20
C PHE A 72 -10.38 15.86 0.34
N VAL A 73 -10.17 14.71 0.94
CA VAL A 73 -11.16 13.63 1.01
C VAL A 73 -11.18 13.00 2.40
N GLN A 74 -12.35 12.77 2.94
CA GLN A 74 -12.50 12.01 4.18
C GLN A 74 -12.36 10.51 3.91
N VAL A 75 -11.15 9.98 4.10
CA VAL A 75 -10.89 8.55 3.94
C VAL A 75 -11.53 7.77 5.10
N PRO A 76 -12.25 6.67 4.83
CA PRO A 76 -12.86 5.83 5.87
C PRO A 76 -11.80 4.97 6.58
N GLY A 77 -10.84 5.64 7.21
CA GLY A 77 -9.64 5.00 7.77
C GLY A 77 -9.93 4.12 8.97
N GLU A 78 -10.92 4.46 9.79
CA GLU A 78 -11.35 3.65 10.91
C GLU A 78 -11.94 2.33 10.41
N GLY A 79 -12.81 2.40 9.42
CA GLY A 79 -13.41 1.22 8.80
C GLY A 79 -12.39 0.34 8.09
N LEU A 80 -11.49 0.93 7.30
CA LEU A 80 -10.44 0.22 6.58
C LEU A 80 -9.49 -0.54 7.53
N LEU A 81 -9.21 -0.02 8.72
CA LEU A 81 -8.36 -0.66 9.72
C LEU A 81 -9.15 -1.47 10.77
N SER A 82 -10.47 -1.56 10.65
CA SER A 82 -11.30 -2.34 11.56
C SER A 82 -10.97 -3.84 11.47
N LYS A 83 -10.87 -4.50 12.62
CA LYS A 83 -10.68 -5.96 12.69
C LYS A 83 -11.91 -6.71 12.19
N ASP A 84 -13.10 -6.16 12.36
CA ASP A 84 -14.35 -6.77 11.88
C ASP A 84 -14.41 -6.71 10.35
N TYR A 85 -14.03 -5.58 9.76
CA TYR A 85 -13.89 -5.47 8.32
C TYR A 85 -12.85 -6.46 7.78
N ALA A 86 -11.70 -6.53 8.43
CA ALA A 86 -10.64 -7.47 8.02
C ALA A 86 -11.11 -8.94 8.07
N ARG A 87 -11.99 -9.29 9.03
CA ARG A 87 -12.60 -10.61 9.12
C ARG A 87 -13.56 -10.88 7.95
N GLU A 88 -14.38 -9.88 7.58
CA GLU A 88 -15.22 -9.95 6.38
C GLU A 88 -14.37 -10.19 5.12
N ARG A 89 -13.26 -9.45 4.98
CA ARG A 89 -12.35 -9.60 3.84
C ARG A 89 -11.65 -10.96 3.84
N ALA A 90 -11.18 -11.43 4.98
CA ALA A 90 -10.52 -12.74 5.12
C ALA A 90 -11.42 -13.91 4.69
N ALA A 91 -12.73 -13.81 4.97
CA ALA A 91 -13.71 -14.82 4.57
C ALA A 91 -13.87 -15.01 3.05
N LEU A 92 -13.35 -14.07 2.25
CA LEU A 92 -13.37 -14.16 0.78
C LEU A 92 -12.21 -14.99 0.22
N ILE A 93 -11.22 -15.32 1.02
CA ILE A 93 -10.04 -16.07 0.58
C ILE A 93 -10.40 -17.56 0.51
N ASP A 94 -10.45 -18.10 -0.70
CA ASP A 94 -10.57 -19.54 -0.92
C ASP A 94 -9.16 -20.16 -0.79
N PRO A 95 -8.94 -21.10 0.14
CA PRO A 95 -7.61 -21.67 0.37
C PRO A 95 -7.09 -22.54 -0.78
N LYS A 96 -7.92 -22.86 -1.77
CA LYS A 96 -7.58 -23.76 -2.88
C LYS A 96 -7.58 -23.08 -4.24
N LYS A 97 -8.07 -21.85 -4.31
CA LYS A 97 -8.27 -21.17 -5.60
C LYS A 97 -7.92 -19.69 -5.51
N ALA A 98 -6.99 -19.26 -6.35
CA ALA A 98 -6.68 -17.84 -6.48
C ALA A 98 -7.91 -17.07 -7.02
N SER A 99 -8.24 -15.96 -6.38
CA SER A 99 -9.30 -15.08 -6.85
C SER A 99 -8.88 -14.41 -8.16
N THR A 100 -9.80 -14.36 -9.10
CA THR A 100 -9.67 -13.56 -10.33
C THR A 100 -10.36 -12.20 -10.22
N THR A 101 -11.02 -11.94 -9.08
CA THR A 101 -11.69 -10.67 -8.81
C THR A 101 -10.78 -9.72 -8.05
N TYR A 102 -10.89 -8.44 -8.39
CA TYR A 102 -10.17 -7.34 -7.75
C TYR A 102 -11.18 -6.25 -7.37
N ILE A 103 -11.92 -6.51 -6.29
CA ILE A 103 -13.05 -5.67 -5.90
C ILE A 103 -12.85 -5.21 -4.45
N ALA A 104 -12.97 -3.90 -4.23
CA ALA A 104 -12.98 -3.33 -2.89
C ALA A 104 -14.18 -3.82 -2.08
N GLY A 105 -14.00 -3.89 -0.77
CA GLY A 105 -15.10 -4.12 0.15
C GLY A 105 -15.86 -2.83 0.49
N ASP A 106 -16.67 -2.91 1.54
CA ASP A 106 -17.41 -1.76 2.06
C ASP A 106 -16.96 -1.45 3.51
N PRO A 107 -15.90 -0.63 3.70
CA PRO A 107 -15.41 -0.26 5.02
C PRO A 107 -16.34 0.72 5.74
N LEU A 108 -17.28 1.37 5.02
CA LEU A 108 -18.17 2.40 5.59
C LEU A 108 -19.06 1.86 6.69
N LYS A 109 -19.40 0.57 6.64
CA LYS A 109 -20.15 -0.12 7.70
C LYS A 109 -19.43 -0.09 9.06
N TYR A 110 -18.11 0.00 9.03
CA TYR A 110 -17.21 -0.10 10.17
C TYR A 110 -16.55 1.24 10.53
N ASP A 111 -16.90 2.32 9.81
CA ASP A 111 -16.38 3.66 10.08
C ASP A 111 -17.44 4.48 10.83
N SER A 112 -17.05 5.13 11.93
CA SER A 112 -17.97 5.94 12.72
C SER A 112 -18.18 7.34 12.13
N ARG A 113 -17.22 7.84 11.38
CA ARG A 113 -17.13 9.22 10.87
C ARG A 113 -17.55 9.35 9.43
N VAL A 114 -17.17 8.41 8.58
CA VAL A 114 -17.43 8.44 7.13
C VAL A 114 -18.56 7.48 6.81
N LYS A 115 -19.72 8.00 6.43
CA LYS A 115 -20.93 7.19 6.14
C LYS A 115 -21.22 7.07 4.66
N GLU A 116 -20.65 7.94 3.84
CA GLU A 116 -20.81 7.95 2.39
C GLU A 116 -19.46 8.15 1.72
N TRP A 117 -19.24 7.43 0.63
CA TRP A 117 -18.06 7.58 -0.20
C TRP A 117 -18.46 8.27 -1.50
N THR A 118 -18.08 9.52 -1.62
CA THR A 118 -18.46 10.37 -2.76
C THR A 118 -17.35 10.53 -3.80
N PHE A 119 -16.19 9.93 -3.52
CA PHE A 119 -15.08 10.00 -4.45
C PHE A 119 -15.35 9.13 -5.68
N TRP A 120 -15.05 9.63 -6.85
CA TRP A 120 -15.41 9.04 -8.15
C TRP A 120 -14.87 7.62 -8.42
N ARG A 121 -13.93 7.11 -7.62
CA ARG A 121 -13.41 5.74 -7.73
C ARG A 121 -14.30 4.64 -7.16
N ALA A 122 -15.39 4.97 -6.51
CA ALA A 122 -16.27 3.98 -5.87
C ALA A 122 -16.78 2.85 -6.81
N ASN A 123 -16.60 3.00 -8.11
CA ASN A 123 -17.10 2.08 -9.13
C ASN A 123 -15.99 1.42 -9.99
N VAL A 124 -14.73 1.43 -9.55
CA VAL A 124 -13.68 0.69 -10.27
C VAL A 124 -13.88 -0.80 -10.02
N THR A 125 -14.58 -1.45 -10.93
CA THR A 125 -14.85 -2.90 -10.91
C THR A 125 -13.80 -3.72 -11.64
N GLU A 126 -12.92 -3.07 -12.39
CA GLU A 126 -11.86 -3.72 -13.15
C GLU A 126 -10.50 -3.41 -12.52
N PRO A 127 -9.60 -4.40 -12.42
CA PRO A 127 -8.23 -4.12 -12.08
C PRO A 127 -7.67 -3.10 -13.09
N PRO A 128 -6.82 -2.16 -12.65
CA PRO A 128 -6.12 -1.32 -13.60
C PRO A 128 -5.48 -2.25 -14.64
N PRO A 129 -5.54 -1.90 -15.94
CA PRO A 129 -4.94 -2.73 -16.95
C PRO A 129 -3.51 -2.99 -16.50
N SER A 130 -3.15 -4.28 -16.47
CA SER A 130 -1.78 -4.66 -16.14
C SER A 130 -0.89 -3.75 -16.98
N ARG A 131 -0.04 -2.94 -16.34
CA ARG A 131 1.04 -2.32 -17.08
C ARG A 131 1.70 -3.48 -17.80
N GLN A 132 1.58 -3.51 -19.13
CA GLN A 132 2.45 -4.40 -19.87
C GLN A 132 3.86 -4.11 -19.34
N PRO A 133 4.63 -5.13 -18.95
CA PRO A 133 6.00 -4.90 -18.59
C PRO A 133 6.54 -3.99 -19.69
N PRO A 134 7.18 -2.87 -19.39
CA PRO A 134 7.78 -2.06 -20.44
C PRO A 134 8.57 -3.05 -21.28
N GLU A 135 8.31 -3.06 -22.60
CA GLU A 135 9.12 -3.84 -23.52
C GLU A 135 10.55 -3.70 -23.05
N ALA A 136 11.23 -4.83 -22.86
CA ALA A 136 12.55 -4.84 -22.28
C ALA A 136 13.36 -3.73 -22.95
N ARG A 137 13.44 -2.57 -22.29
CA ARG A 137 14.24 -1.48 -22.81
C ARG A 137 15.63 -2.08 -22.88
N ASP A 138 16.20 -2.04 -24.06
CA ASP A 138 17.61 -2.34 -24.25
C ASP A 138 18.38 -1.53 -23.21
N ASP A 139 18.80 -2.17 -22.16
CA ASP A 139 19.48 -1.56 -21.00
C ASP A 139 20.96 -1.24 -21.35
N SER A 140 21.30 -1.26 -22.66
CA SER A 140 22.61 -0.89 -23.17
C SER A 140 22.94 0.61 -22.91
N SER A 141 21.97 1.41 -22.42
CA SER A 141 22.18 2.81 -22.07
C SER A 141 23.05 3.03 -20.81
N GLY A 142 23.39 1.98 -20.06
CA GLY A 142 24.19 2.10 -18.84
C GLY A 142 23.52 2.93 -17.72
N VAL A 143 22.23 3.24 -17.84
CA VAL A 143 21.49 3.98 -16.82
C VAL A 143 21.18 3.05 -15.66
N VAL A 144 21.96 3.14 -14.60
CA VAL A 144 21.73 2.43 -13.35
C VAL A 144 20.44 2.98 -12.74
N LYS A 145 19.40 2.16 -12.67
CA LYS A 145 18.23 2.44 -11.85
C LYS A 145 18.62 2.11 -10.42
N ASP A 146 18.77 3.13 -9.58
CA ASP A 146 19.16 2.89 -8.22
C ASP A 146 18.15 3.39 -7.19
N THR A 147 18.09 2.66 -6.15
CA THR A 147 17.47 2.97 -4.88
C THR A 147 18.51 2.61 -3.84
N THR A 148 18.78 3.50 -2.92
CA THR A 148 19.66 3.21 -1.79
C THR A 148 18.87 3.17 -0.50
N HIS A 149 19.45 2.55 0.51
CA HIS A 149 18.85 2.44 1.84
C HIS A 149 19.90 2.79 2.89
N MET A 150 19.50 3.58 3.87
CA MET A 150 20.33 3.93 5.00
C MET A 150 19.56 3.72 6.30
N ALA A 151 20.16 2.99 7.21
CA ALA A 151 19.64 2.83 8.57
C ALA A 151 20.74 3.19 9.55
N VAL A 152 20.44 4.02 10.54
CA VAL A 152 21.38 4.45 11.56
C VAL A 152 20.72 4.30 12.93
N ILE A 153 21.46 3.76 13.87
CA ILE A 153 21.07 3.71 15.29
C ILE A 153 22.14 4.46 16.08
N ASP A 154 21.73 5.48 16.82
CA ASP A 154 22.66 6.21 17.66
C ASP A 154 22.88 5.51 19.02
N LYS A 155 23.79 6.08 19.83
CA LYS A 155 24.13 5.54 21.16
C LYS A 155 22.98 5.57 22.17
N ASP A 156 21.96 6.38 21.93
CA ASP A 156 20.80 6.55 22.79
C ASP A 156 19.61 5.67 22.32
N GLY A 157 19.82 4.87 21.27
CA GLY A 157 18.82 3.96 20.71
C GLY A 157 17.84 4.62 19.74
N ASN A 158 18.06 5.88 19.33
CA ASN A 158 17.26 6.49 18.28
C ASN A 158 17.58 5.86 16.94
N ILE A 159 16.54 5.61 16.14
CA ILE A 159 16.66 4.98 14.83
C ILE A 159 16.28 5.98 13.77
N PHE A 160 17.15 6.14 12.77
CA PHE A 160 16.84 6.82 11.53
C PHE A 160 16.95 5.83 10.39
N ASP A 161 15.88 5.74 9.59
CA ASP A 161 15.78 4.82 8.47
C ASP A 161 15.22 5.56 7.26
N VAL A 162 15.92 5.48 6.13
CA VAL A 162 15.50 6.15 4.91
C VAL A 162 15.90 5.36 3.66
N THR A 163 14.98 5.29 2.72
CA THR A 163 15.20 4.66 1.42
C THR A 163 14.99 5.71 0.32
N PRO A 164 15.99 6.56 0.04
CA PRO A 164 15.88 7.53 -1.04
C PRO A 164 15.82 6.81 -2.38
N SER A 165 14.77 7.10 -3.12
CA SER A 165 14.51 6.59 -4.47
C SER A 165 13.60 7.56 -5.18
N GLY A 166 13.95 7.99 -6.38
CA GLY A 166 13.16 9.04 -7.02
C GLY A 166 13.20 9.06 -8.54
N GLY A 167 13.87 8.09 -9.17
CA GLY A 167 14.09 8.17 -10.62
C GLY A 167 14.91 9.41 -11.02
N TRP A 168 15.80 9.82 -10.15
CA TRP A 168 16.48 11.11 -10.17
C TRP A 168 17.73 11.14 -11.06
N VAL A 169 18.21 10.01 -11.53
CA VAL A 169 19.46 9.93 -12.29
C VAL A 169 19.36 10.52 -13.70
N PRO A 170 18.31 10.33 -14.50
CA PRO A 170 18.31 10.87 -15.86
C PRO A 170 17.60 12.22 -16.01
N GLY A 171 17.84 13.17 -15.17
CA GLY A 171 17.24 14.51 -15.32
C GLY A 171 17.00 15.24 -14.02
N ALA A 172 17.71 14.83 -12.98
CA ALA A 172 17.58 15.41 -11.68
C ALA A 172 17.95 16.89 -11.68
N VAL A 173 16.99 17.72 -11.39
CA VAL A 173 17.23 19.10 -10.99
C VAL A 173 17.65 19.06 -9.50
N ILE A 174 18.86 19.52 -9.22
CA ILE A 174 19.31 19.72 -7.84
C ILE A 174 18.66 20.98 -7.29
N LEU A 175 18.00 20.86 -6.15
CA LEU A 175 17.33 21.98 -5.49
C LEU A 175 18.36 22.87 -4.77
N GLY A 176 18.71 23.99 -5.37
CA GLY A 176 19.70 24.93 -4.79
C GLY A 176 21.00 24.22 -4.41
N ASP A 177 21.51 24.52 -3.23
CA ASP A 177 22.77 23.95 -2.70
C ASP A 177 22.55 22.72 -1.81
N THR A 178 21.37 22.09 -1.87
CA THR A 178 21.02 20.98 -0.98
C THR A 178 21.68 19.66 -1.32
N GLY A 179 22.16 19.50 -2.56
CA GLY A 179 22.61 18.21 -3.10
C GLY A 179 21.46 17.20 -3.28
N ILE A 180 20.23 17.60 -3.07
CA ILE A 180 19.04 16.73 -3.17
C ILE A 180 18.43 16.87 -4.56
N GLY A 181 18.37 15.76 -5.30
CA GLY A 181 17.67 15.69 -6.59
C GLY A 181 16.15 15.72 -6.42
N MET A 182 15.48 16.49 -7.29
CA MET A 182 14.02 16.48 -7.35
C MET A 182 13.55 15.13 -7.92
N SER A 183 12.59 14.51 -7.25
CA SER A 183 11.99 13.29 -7.74
C SER A 183 11.14 13.51 -8.98
N VAL A 184 11.26 12.61 -9.96
CA VAL A 184 10.38 12.57 -11.15
C VAL A 184 9.13 11.71 -10.92
N ARG A 185 8.86 11.30 -9.69
CA ARG A 185 7.74 10.39 -9.35
C ARG A 185 6.36 10.97 -9.67
N GLY A 186 6.26 12.27 -9.95
CA GLY A 186 5.03 12.86 -10.48
C GLY A 186 4.50 12.20 -11.76
N GLU A 187 5.38 11.54 -12.54
CA GLU A 187 4.98 10.73 -13.69
C GLU A 187 4.10 9.53 -13.35
N GLN A 188 4.05 9.13 -12.08
CA GLN A 188 3.24 8.01 -11.60
C GLN A 188 1.77 8.39 -11.38
N PHE A 189 1.45 9.67 -11.34
CA PHE A 189 0.08 10.12 -11.27
C PHE A 189 -0.62 9.91 -12.61
N TRP A 190 -1.85 9.46 -12.54
CA TRP A 190 -2.68 9.30 -13.71
C TRP A 190 -3.25 10.67 -14.12
N LEU A 191 -3.15 11.01 -15.41
CA LEU A 191 -3.83 12.18 -15.95
C LEU A 191 -5.31 11.92 -16.25
N ASP A 192 -5.69 10.66 -16.32
CA ASP A 192 -7.07 10.22 -16.48
C ASP A 192 -7.80 10.32 -15.13
N LYS A 193 -8.82 11.17 -15.07
CA LYS A 193 -9.64 11.42 -13.89
C LYS A 193 -10.35 10.16 -13.37
N THR A 194 -10.51 9.14 -14.18
CA THR A 194 -11.08 7.85 -13.78
C THR A 194 -10.07 6.92 -13.12
N ARG A 195 -8.82 7.33 -13.02
CA ARG A 195 -7.70 6.53 -12.51
C ARG A 195 -6.78 7.28 -11.55
N ALA A 196 -7.19 8.41 -11.04
CA ALA A 196 -6.33 9.22 -10.16
C ALA A 196 -6.05 8.56 -8.82
#